data_5cc43c8ab531d2b944c06701e4c92b6b
#
_entry.id   5cc43c8ab531d2b944c06701e4c92b6b
#
_cell.length_a   1.000
_cell.length_b   1.000
_cell.length_c   1.000
_cell.angle_alpha   90.00
_cell.angle_beta   90.00
_cell.angle_gamma   90.00
#
_symmetry.space_group_name_H-M   'P 1'
#
loop_
_entity.id
_entity.type
_entity.pdbx_description
1 polymer ?
#
loop_
_entity_poly.entity_id
_entity_poly.type
_entity_poly.pdbx_seq_one_letter_code
_entity_poly.pdbx_strand_id
1 'polypeptide(L)'
;MPMTDSDRGERGGTWGSGEAAAEWVRGAAARVQAFGPATERMLDLADIRGGNRVLDVGAGAGDQTLAAARRVGPTGFVLATDISASMLEVTAVSARQTELSNVGTRVMDAQELGLESDSFDAVISRNALMLIPDIHKALAEMRRVLRRGGKVAAIVFSTPERCPYLSIPQTIARWVGALTTPPDPFGEFRLAGPGVMSDAYRKAGFHDVAIHQFATRRCFPSLPEAIQYLSLIHI
;
A
#
# COMPACT_ATOMS: atom_id res chain seq x y z
N MET A 1 15.08 16.07 13.09
CA MET A 1 15.38 16.96 11.96
C MET A 1 14.32 16.73 10.91
N PRO A 2 13.70 17.74 10.32
CA PRO A 2 12.79 17.53 9.20
C PRO A 2 13.61 16.98 8.00
N MET A 3 13.05 16.01 7.29
CA MET A 3 13.66 15.45 6.07
C MET A 3 13.87 16.55 5.04
N THR A 4 15.05 16.60 4.45
CA THR A 4 15.38 17.53 3.35
C THR A 4 14.71 17.08 2.06
N ASP A 5 14.54 17.97 1.09
CA ASP A 5 13.99 17.63 -0.24
C ASP A 5 14.86 16.57 -0.97
N SER A 6 16.15 16.49 -0.64
CA SER A 6 17.08 15.44 -1.09
C SER A 6 16.70 14.05 -0.56
N ASP A 7 16.34 13.94 0.72
CA ASP A 7 15.92 12.66 1.33
C ASP A 7 14.57 12.17 0.78
N ARG A 8 13.69 13.10 0.37
CA ARG A 8 12.44 12.79 -0.31
C ARG A 8 12.67 12.31 -1.75
N GLY A 9 13.65 12.91 -2.44
CA GLY A 9 14.04 12.55 -3.81
C GLY A 9 14.68 11.16 -3.91
N GLU A 10 15.54 10.79 -2.96
CA GLU A 10 16.25 9.51 -2.99
C GLU A 10 15.35 8.30 -2.67
N ARG A 11 14.36 8.44 -1.80
CA ARG A 11 13.39 7.36 -1.49
C ARG A 11 12.26 7.27 -2.52
N GLY A 12 11.91 8.38 -3.16
CA GLY A 12 11.04 8.42 -4.34
C GLY A 12 11.73 7.86 -5.59
N GLY A 13 13.07 7.79 -5.60
CA GLY A 13 13.87 7.42 -6.76
C GLY A 13 13.58 6.03 -7.32
N THR A 14 13.34 5.05 -6.46
CA THR A 14 13.00 3.67 -6.90
C THR A 14 11.56 3.57 -7.42
N TRP A 15 10.61 4.32 -6.84
CA TRP A 15 9.19 4.30 -7.22
C TRP A 15 8.77 5.53 -8.04
N GLY A 16 9.64 6.53 -8.14
CA GLY A 16 9.37 7.82 -8.79
C GLY A 16 9.71 7.87 -10.29
N SER A 17 10.41 6.86 -10.83
CA SER A 17 10.74 6.84 -12.26
C SER A 17 9.52 6.44 -13.10
N GLY A 18 9.36 7.06 -14.28
CA GLY A 18 8.32 6.69 -15.25
C GLY A 18 8.42 5.23 -15.71
N GLU A 19 9.62 4.64 -15.65
CA GLU A 19 9.89 3.25 -16.00
C GLU A 19 9.33 2.29 -14.94
N ALA A 20 9.53 2.56 -13.65
CA ALA A 20 8.94 1.81 -12.56
C ALA A 20 7.41 1.88 -12.59
N ALA A 21 6.83 3.05 -12.89
CA ALA A 21 5.39 3.21 -13.05
C ALA A 21 4.86 2.38 -14.23
N ALA A 22 5.52 2.41 -15.39
CA ALA A 22 5.14 1.63 -16.57
C ALA A 22 5.18 0.12 -16.29
N GLU A 23 6.17 -0.34 -15.54
CA GLU A 23 6.31 -1.73 -15.14
C GLU A 23 5.23 -2.15 -14.15
N TRP A 24 4.93 -1.27 -13.19
CA TRP A 24 3.84 -1.48 -12.24
C TRP A 24 2.49 -1.61 -12.94
N VAL A 25 2.26 -0.83 -14.00
CA VAL A 25 1.07 -0.94 -14.86
C VAL A 25 1.01 -2.31 -15.55
N ARG A 26 2.12 -2.77 -16.13
CA ARG A 26 2.16 -4.10 -16.78
C ARG A 26 1.78 -5.24 -15.81
N GLY A 27 2.15 -5.13 -14.55
CA GLY A 27 1.81 -6.10 -13.50
C GLY A 27 0.42 -5.96 -12.88
N ALA A 28 -0.39 -4.97 -13.28
CA ALA A 28 -1.66 -4.63 -12.60
C ALA A 28 -2.66 -5.79 -12.58
N ALA A 29 -2.91 -6.45 -13.71
CA ALA A 29 -3.86 -7.57 -13.79
C ALA A 29 -3.46 -8.73 -12.87
N ALA A 30 -2.18 -9.09 -12.83
CA ALA A 30 -1.68 -10.14 -11.96
C ALA A 30 -1.76 -9.75 -10.46
N ARG A 31 -1.53 -8.46 -10.13
CA ARG A 31 -1.72 -7.97 -8.75
C ARG A 31 -3.19 -7.99 -8.34
N VAL A 32 -4.09 -7.52 -9.20
CA VAL A 32 -5.53 -7.55 -8.93
C VAL A 32 -6.00 -8.99 -8.71
N GLN A 33 -5.55 -9.94 -9.55
CA GLN A 33 -5.86 -11.36 -9.37
C GLN A 33 -5.33 -11.90 -8.03
N ALA A 34 -4.09 -11.61 -7.68
CA ALA A 34 -3.44 -12.14 -6.48
C ALA A 34 -4.00 -11.50 -5.18
N PHE A 35 -4.19 -10.19 -5.18
CA PHE A 35 -4.57 -9.44 -3.98
C PHE A 35 -6.06 -9.06 -3.94
N GLY A 36 -6.83 -9.28 -5.01
CA GLY A 36 -8.25 -8.91 -5.06
C GLY A 36 -9.04 -9.42 -3.86
N PRO A 37 -9.01 -10.72 -3.54
CA PRO A 37 -9.75 -11.25 -2.38
C PRO A 37 -9.29 -10.64 -1.05
N ALA A 38 -7.99 -10.39 -0.87
CA ALA A 38 -7.46 -9.73 0.32
C ALA A 38 -7.89 -8.25 0.37
N THR A 39 -7.92 -7.57 -0.78
CA THR A 39 -8.42 -6.19 -0.89
C THR A 39 -9.89 -6.12 -0.50
N GLU A 40 -10.74 -6.99 -1.03
CA GLU A 40 -12.16 -7.02 -0.65
C GLU A 40 -12.33 -7.24 0.86
N ARG A 41 -11.55 -8.17 1.43
CA ARG A 41 -11.57 -8.40 2.87
C ARG A 41 -11.10 -7.17 3.67
N MET A 42 -10.10 -6.44 3.18
CA MET A 42 -9.66 -5.18 3.79
C MET A 42 -10.78 -4.12 3.76
N LEU A 43 -11.48 -3.99 2.64
CA LEU A 43 -12.61 -3.06 2.51
C LEU A 43 -13.77 -3.45 3.45
N ASP A 44 -14.02 -4.75 3.64
CA ASP A 44 -15.03 -5.24 4.61
C ASP A 44 -14.63 -4.89 6.05
N LEU A 45 -13.38 -5.13 6.41
CA LEU A 45 -12.86 -4.84 7.76
C LEU A 45 -12.84 -3.34 8.06
N ALA A 46 -12.60 -2.51 7.05
CA ALA A 46 -12.71 -1.06 7.14
C ALA A 46 -14.18 -0.56 7.16
N ASP A 47 -15.16 -1.46 7.03
CA ASP A 47 -16.59 -1.16 6.99
C ASP A 47 -16.96 -0.15 5.90
N ILE A 48 -16.30 -0.24 4.73
CA ILE A 48 -16.54 0.68 3.61
C ILE A 48 -17.89 0.38 2.97
N ARG A 49 -18.75 1.41 2.92
CA ARG A 49 -20.13 1.35 2.42
C ARG A 49 -20.40 2.45 1.40
N GLY A 50 -21.53 2.35 0.72
CA GLY A 50 -22.01 3.39 -0.18
C GLY A 50 -22.07 4.77 0.49
N GLY A 51 -21.56 5.80 -0.18
CA GLY A 51 -21.52 7.17 0.30
C GLY A 51 -20.32 7.51 1.21
N ASN A 52 -19.50 6.55 1.62
CA ASN A 52 -18.35 6.83 2.47
C ASN A 52 -17.28 7.70 1.77
N ARG A 53 -16.57 8.46 2.57
CA ARG A 53 -15.32 9.13 2.20
C ARG A 53 -14.16 8.29 2.70
N VAL A 54 -13.35 7.80 1.79
CA VAL A 54 -12.24 6.87 2.08
C VAL A 54 -10.91 7.53 1.73
N LEU A 55 -9.92 7.39 2.59
CA LEU A 55 -8.52 7.74 2.32
C LEU A 55 -7.74 6.46 2.03
N ASP A 56 -7.05 6.40 0.89
CA ASP A 56 -6.11 5.35 0.54
C ASP A 56 -4.67 5.88 0.65
N VAL A 57 -3.92 5.36 1.62
CA VAL A 57 -2.56 5.82 1.94
C VAL A 57 -1.53 4.87 1.34
N GLY A 58 -0.63 5.42 0.51
CA GLY A 58 0.30 4.63 -0.29
C GLY A 58 -0.45 3.87 -1.39
N ALA A 59 -1.28 4.60 -2.14
CA ALA A 59 -2.19 4.03 -3.14
C ALA A 59 -1.48 3.37 -4.32
N GLY A 60 -0.24 3.80 -4.62
CA GLY A 60 0.50 3.33 -5.79
C GLY A 60 -0.28 3.56 -7.08
N ALA A 61 -0.40 2.54 -7.92
CA ALA A 61 -1.17 2.58 -9.18
C ALA A 61 -2.70 2.41 -9.01
N GLY A 62 -3.21 2.41 -7.78
CA GLY A 62 -4.63 2.59 -7.50
C GLY A 62 -5.50 1.32 -7.53
N ASP A 63 -4.93 0.12 -7.57
CA ASP A 63 -5.74 -1.11 -7.64
C ASP A 63 -6.81 -1.16 -6.52
N GLN A 64 -6.42 -0.89 -5.25
CA GLN A 64 -7.36 -0.85 -4.12
C GLN A 64 -8.21 0.43 -4.10
N THR A 65 -7.67 1.55 -4.60
CA THR A 65 -8.43 2.80 -4.76
C THR A 65 -9.66 2.59 -5.62
N LEU A 66 -9.48 1.96 -6.80
CA LEU A 66 -10.57 1.70 -7.73
C LEU A 66 -11.59 0.71 -7.16
N ALA A 67 -11.14 -0.29 -6.40
CA ALA A 67 -12.04 -1.21 -5.70
C ALA A 67 -12.87 -0.47 -4.64
N ALA A 68 -12.25 0.39 -3.84
CA ALA A 68 -12.93 1.22 -2.86
C ALA A 68 -13.90 2.20 -3.53
N ALA A 69 -13.51 2.83 -4.65
CA ALA A 69 -14.36 3.78 -5.38
C ALA A 69 -15.64 3.14 -5.93
N ARG A 70 -15.53 1.92 -6.46
CA ARG A 70 -16.72 1.13 -6.88
C ARG A 70 -17.63 0.84 -5.70
N ARG A 71 -17.06 0.48 -4.54
CA ARG A 71 -17.82 0.12 -3.34
C ARG A 71 -18.54 1.31 -2.73
N VAL A 72 -17.90 2.49 -2.66
CA VAL A 72 -18.56 3.69 -2.11
C VAL A 72 -19.59 4.28 -3.08
N GLY A 73 -19.51 3.95 -4.36
CA GLY A 73 -20.45 4.39 -5.37
C GLY A 73 -20.40 5.91 -5.65
N PRO A 74 -21.32 6.42 -6.49
CA PRO A 74 -21.26 7.79 -7.01
C PRO A 74 -21.49 8.88 -5.94
N THR A 75 -22.05 8.54 -4.79
CA THR A 75 -22.26 9.47 -3.67
C THR A 75 -21.13 9.48 -2.66
N GLY A 76 -20.20 8.51 -2.76
CA GLY A 76 -18.99 8.43 -1.95
C GLY A 76 -17.80 9.07 -2.65
N PHE A 77 -16.65 9.03 -1.98
CA PHE A 77 -15.40 9.59 -2.51
C PHE A 77 -14.19 8.84 -1.98
N VAL A 78 -13.20 8.62 -2.84
CA VAL A 78 -11.90 8.06 -2.44
C VAL A 78 -10.79 9.04 -2.78
N LEU A 79 -9.99 9.41 -1.78
CA LEU A 79 -8.75 10.16 -1.97
C LEU A 79 -7.58 9.18 -1.95
N ALA A 80 -6.91 9.02 -3.08
CA ALA A 80 -5.66 8.28 -3.19
C ALA A 80 -4.48 9.20 -2.90
N THR A 81 -3.63 8.80 -1.95
CA THR A 81 -2.40 9.54 -1.60
C THR A 81 -1.19 8.64 -1.74
N ASP A 82 -0.11 9.19 -2.26
CA ASP A 82 1.19 8.53 -2.40
C ASP A 82 2.28 9.60 -2.45
N ILE A 83 3.54 9.25 -2.17
CA ILE A 83 4.67 10.14 -2.36
C ILE A 83 5.08 10.23 -3.84
N SER A 84 4.72 9.25 -4.64
CA SER A 84 5.03 9.13 -6.06
C SER A 84 3.94 9.76 -6.93
N ALA A 85 4.27 10.92 -7.54
CA ALA A 85 3.38 11.59 -8.48
C ALA A 85 3.07 10.72 -9.70
N SER A 86 4.06 9.98 -10.22
CA SER A 86 3.91 9.10 -11.39
C SER A 86 2.94 7.95 -11.13
N MET A 87 2.96 7.35 -9.93
CA MET A 87 2.00 6.32 -9.53
C MET A 87 0.57 6.87 -9.43
N LEU A 88 0.41 8.06 -8.86
CA LEU A 88 -0.90 8.71 -8.77
C LEU A 88 -1.45 9.14 -10.14
N GLU A 89 -0.60 9.47 -11.09
CA GLU A 89 -1.01 9.71 -12.47
C GLU A 89 -1.61 8.44 -13.10
N VAL A 90 -0.99 7.27 -12.89
CA VAL A 90 -1.54 5.98 -13.30
C VAL A 90 -2.92 5.74 -12.65
N THR A 91 -3.04 6.02 -11.36
CA THR A 91 -4.32 5.90 -10.63
C THR A 91 -5.39 6.80 -11.27
N ALA A 92 -5.06 8.06 -11.57
CA ALA A 92 -5.98 9.00 -12.17
C ALA A 92 -6.39 8.61 -13.60
N VAL A 93 -5.45 8.09 -14.40
CA VAL A 93 -5.74 7.56 -15.74
C VAL A 93 -6.68 6.36 -15.64
N SER A 94 -6.37 5.41 -14.77
CA SER A 94 -7.17 4.19 -14.57
C SER A 94 -8.60 4.51 -14.08
N ALA A 95 -8.75 5.50 -13.19
CA ALA A 95 -10.06 5.96 -12.74
C ALA A 95 -10.90 6.52 -13.89
N ARG A 96 -10.29 7.37 -14.75
CA ARG A 96 -10.98 7.89 -15.96
C ARG A 96 -11.37 6.78 -16.94
N GLN A 97 -10.47 5.82 -17.20
CA GLN A 97 -10.72 4.69 -18.10
C GLN A 97 -11.85 3.77 -17.62
N THR A 98 -12.05 3.72 -16.30
CA THR A 98 -13.12 2.92 -15.67
C THR A 98 -14.34 3.76 -15.27
N GLU A 99 -14.43 5.00 -15.76
CA GLU A 99 -15.55 5.94 -15.54
C GLU A 99 -15.84 6.22 -14.05
N LEU A 100 -14.82 6.13 -13.19
CA LEU A 100 -14.93 6.42 -11.76
C LEU A 100 -14.64 7.91 -11.51
N SER A 101 -15.69 8.72 -11.46
CA SER A 101 -15.58 10.18 -11.20
C SER A 101 -15.40 10.55 -9.72
N ASN A 102 -15.51 9.57 -8.83
CA ASN A 102 -15.43 9.73 -7.38
C ASN A 102 -14.04 9.42 -6.78
N VAL A 103 -12.99 9.52 -7.60
CA VAL A 103 -11.59 9.34 -7.20
C VAL A 103 -10.85 10.66 -7.34
N GLY A 104 -10.18 11.09 -6.26
CA GLY A 104 -9.19 12.17 -6.28
C GLY A 104 -7.78 11.61 -6.00
N THR A 105 -6.75 12.29 -6.49
CA THR A 105 -5.36 11.94 -6.22
C THR A 105 -4.61 13.12 -5.64
N ARG A 106 -3.71 12.90 -4.67
CA ARG A 106 -2.87 13.95 -4.09
C ARG A 106 -1.53 13.39 -3.62
N VAL A 107 -0.43 14.01 -4.06
CA VAL A 107 0.92 13.69 -3.58
C VAL A 107 1.05 14.12 -2.13
N MET A 108 1.32 13.16 -1.24
CA MET A 108 1.45 13.38 0.19
C MET A 108 2.39 12.39 0.84
N ASP A 109 3.12 12.85 1.86
CA ASP A 109 3.77 11.96 2.81
C ASP A 109 2.74 11.48 3.84
N ALA A 110 2.66 10.18 4.05
CA ALA A 110 1.77 9.59 5.05
C ALA A 110 2.06 10.06 6.49
N GLN A 111 3.26 10.55 6.73
CA GLN A 111 3.71 11.08 8.02
C GLN A 111 3.21 12.52 8.27
N GLU A 112 2.73 13.20 7.21
CA GLU A 112 2.23 14.58 7.25
C GLU A 112 1.17 14.77 6.15
N LEU A 113 -0.02 14.26 6.36
CA LEU A 113 -1.07 14.23 5.34
C LEU A 113 -1.62 15.60 4.96
N GLY A 114 -1.51 16.62 5.84
CA GLY A 114 -2.03 17.96 5.56
C GLY A 114 -3.53 17.99 5.23
N LEU A 115 -4.29 17.02 5.72
CA LEU A 115 -5.74 16.89 5.57
C LEU A 115 -6.44 17.33 6.85
N GLU A 116 -7.70 17.76 6.74
CA GLU A 116 -8.52 18.11 7.89
C GLU A 116 -8.77 16.90 8.81
N SER A 117 -8.83 17.14 10.12
CA SER A 117 -9.23 16.11 11.09
C SER A 117 -10.68 15.70 10.85
N ASP A 118 -11.04 14.48 11.25
CA ASP A 118 -12.41 13.97 11.21
C ASP A 118 -13.08 14.10 9.83
N SER A 119 -12.32 13.91 8.74
CA SER A 119 -12.78 14.14 7.37
C SER A 119 -13.08 12.86 6.57
N PHE A 120 -12.65 11.68 7.07
CA PHE A 120 -12.84 10.39 6.40
C PHE A 120 -13.58 9.40 7.30
N ASP A 121 -14.42 8.56 6.67
CA ASP A 121 -15.14 7.48 7.34
C ASP A 121 -14.27 6.23 7.50
N ALA A 122 -13.34 6.02 6.57
CA ALA A 122 -12.39 4.92 6.62
C ALA A 122 -11.03 5.33 6.03
N VAL A 123 -9.96 4.69 6.51
CA VAL A 123 -8.61 4.76 5.94
C VAL A 123 -8.16 3.36 5.56
N ILE A 124 -7.61 3.21 4.37
CA ILE A 124 -7.01 1.95 3.91
C ILE A 124 -5.55 2.14 3.50
N SER A 125 -4.77 1.07 3.59
CA SER A 125 -3.40 1.04 3.09
C SER A 125 -3.02 -0.40 2.72
N ARG A 126 -2.49 -0.63 1.53
CA ARG A 126 -2.11 -1.97 1.08
C ARG A 126 -0.65 -2.01 0.66
N ASN A 127 0.15 -2.80 1.38
CA ASN A 127 1.58 -3.01 1.13
C ASN A 127 2.42 -1.72 1.10
N ALA A 128 2.03 -0.70 1.87
CA ALA A 128 2.74 0.57 1.95
C ALA A 128 3.27 0.87 3.36
N LEU A 129 2.55 0.53 4.43
CA LEU A 129 2.92 0.91 5.81
C LEU A 129 4.32 0.47 6.21
N MET A 130 4.78 -0.69 5.75
CA MET A 130 6.12 -1.19 6.06
C MET A 130 7.24 -0.36 5.43
N LEU A 131 6.93 0.43 4.41
CA LEU A 131 7.90 1.28 3.70
C LEU A 131 7.98 2.69 4.30
N ILE A 132 7.04 3.08 5.17
CA ILE A 132 7.00 4.40 5.78
C ILE A 132 8.03 4.48 6.92
N PRO A 133 8.96 5.44 6.90
CA PRO A 133 10.02 5.54 7.91
C PRO A 133 9.49 5.59 9.35
N ASP A 134 8.61 6.52 9.66
CA ASP A 134 7.96 6.65 10.96
C ASP A 134 6.50 6.21 10.89
N ILE A 135 6.28 4.92 11.13
CA ILE A 135 4.94 4.33 11.15
C ILE A 135 4.05 4.97 12.24
N HIS A 136 4.62 5.40 13.34
CA HIS A 136 3.84 5.98 14.43
C HIS A 136 3.26 7.33 14.04
N LYS A 137 4.03 8.17 13.33
CA LYS A 137 3.52 9.41 12.74
C LYS A 137 2.45 9.12 11.71
N ALA A 138 2.67 8.19 10.79
CA ALA A 138 1.69 7.83 9.79
C ALA A 138 0.37 7.34 10.40
N LEU A 139 0.43 6.45 11.39
CA LEU A 139 -0.76 5.97 12.08
C LEU A 139 -1.45 7.07 12.90
N ALA A 140 -0.71 8.01 13.50
CA ALA A 140 -1.29 9.18 14.18
C ALA A 140 -2.04 10.08 13.19
N GLU A 141 -1.49 10.34 12.01
CA GLU A 141 -2.15 11.10 10.95
C GLU A 141 -3.39 10.37 10.41
N MET A 142 -3.30 9.05 10.15
CA MET A 142 -4.46 8.23 9.77
C MET A 142 -5.57 8.31 10.83
N ARG A 143 -5.22 8.25 12.12
CA ARG A 143 -6.19 8.39 13.20
C ARG A 143 -6.79 9.79 13.28
N ARG A 144 -5.98 10.82 13.09
CA ARG A 144 -6.41 12.22 13.13
C ARG A 144 -7.45 12.55 12.06
N VAL A 145 -7.25 12.03 10.84
CA VAL A 145 -8.18 12.30 9.73
C VAL A 145 -9.45 11.45 9.77
N LEU A 146 -9.46 10.36 10.57
CA LEU A 146 -10.64 9.52 10.75
C LEU A 146 -11.69 10.21 11.65
N ARG A 147 -12.93 10.14 11.23
CA ARG A 147 -14.08 10.48 12.06
C ARG A 147 -14.20 9.56 13.26
N ARG A 148 -14.90 10.02 14.30
CA ARG A 148 -15.21 9.14 15.44
C ARG A 148 -15.99 7.92 14.98
N GLY A 149 -15.51 6.73 15.37
CA GLY A 149 -16.05 5.46 14.94
C GLY A 149 -15.57 4.99 13.56
N GLY A 150 -14.81 5.82 12.84
CA GLY A 150 -14.16 5.42 11.59
C GLY A 150 -13.13 4.32 11.81
N LYS A 151 -12.87 3.55 10.77
CA LYS A 151 -11.99 2.38 10.84
C LYS A 151 -10.78 2.54 9.94
N VAL A 152 -9.66 1.95 10.37
CA VAL A 152 -8.49 1.76 9.52
C VAL A 152 -8.29 0.29 9.25
N ALA A 153 -8.01 -0.08 8.01
CA ALA A 153 -7.58 -1.42 7.65
C ALA A 153 -6.34 -1.36 6.74
N ALA A 154 -5.36 -2.20 7.05
CA ALA A 154 -4.16 -2.27 6.23
C ALA A 154 -3.73 -3.71 5.96
N ILE A 155 -3.10 -3.90 4.80
CA ILE A 155 -2.46 -5.15 4.43
C ILE A 155 -0.95 -4.92 4.43
N VAL A 156 -0.21 -5.80 5.11
CA VAL A 156 1.25 -5.90 5.06
C VAL A 156 1.65 -7.35 4.84
N PHE A 157 2.87 -7.57 4.39
CA PHE A 157 3.40 -8.93 4.26
C PHE A 157 3.60 -9.57 5.63
N SER A 158 3.38 -10.88 5.68
CA SER A 158 3.69 -11.73 6.84
C SER A 158 5.19 -12.02 6.90
N THR A 159 5.63 -12.95 7.76
CA THR A 159 7.05 -13.28 7.90
C THR A 159 7.64 -13.88 6.62
N PRO A 160 8.98 -13.80 6.42
CA PRO A 160 9.64 -14.33 5.23
C PRO A 160 9.24 -15.79 4.91
N GLU A 161 9.08 -16.62 5.94
CA GLU A 161 8.72 -18.04 5.81
C GLU A 161 7.30 -18.23 5.24
N ARG A 162 6.43 -17.25 5.48
CA ARG A 162 5.03 -17.23 4.98
C ARG A 162 4.87 -16.50 3.66
N CYS A 163 5.93 -15.83 3.20
CA CYS A 163 5.96 -15.09 1.94
C CYS A 163 7.09 -15.60 1.00
N PRO A 164 7.11 -16.91 0.66
CA PRO A 164 8.23 -17.52 -0.06
C PRO A 164 8.45 -16.90 -1.45
N TYR A 165 7.43 -16.35 -2.06
CA TYR A 165 7.55 -15.70 -3.37
C TYR A 165 8.40 -14.41 -3.33
N LEU A 166 8.53 -13.76 -2.17
CA LEU A 166 9.42 -12.62 -1.94
C LEU A 166 10.75 -13.07 -1.35
N SER A 167 10.72 -13.92 -0.32
CA SER A 167 11.92 -14.26 0.45
C SER A 167 12.88 -15.19 -0.28
N ILE A 168 12.38 -16.14 -1.09
CA ILE A 168 13.24 -17.09 -1.81
C ILE A 168 14.10 -16.37 -2.86
N PRO A 169 13.56 -15.54 -3.77
CA PRO A 169 14.38 -14.81 -4.74
C PRO A 169 15.43 -13.91 -4.08
N GLN A 170 15.06 -13.18 -3.01
CA GLN A 170 16.01 -12.35 -2.26
C GLN A 170 17.13 -13.19 -1.63
N THR A 171 16.80 -14.35 -1.09
CA THR A 171 17.79 -15.27 -0.51
C THR A 171 18.75 -15.78 -1.58
N ILE A 172 18.25 -16.20 -2.74
CA ILE A 172 19.07 -16.65 -3.87
C ILE A 172 19.97 -15.51 -4.36
N ALA A 173 19.41 -14.31 -4.56
CA ALA A 173 20.16 -13.16 -5.03
C ALA A 173 21.31 -12.76 -4.08
N ARG A 174 21.10 -12.87 -2.76
CA ARG A 174 22.19 -12.71 -1.78
C ARG A 174 23.22 -13.83 -1.86
N TRP A 175 22.77 -15.07 -1.99
CA TRP A 175 23.66 -16.23 -2.05
C TRP A 175 24.58 -16.21 -3.27
N VAL A 176 24.09 -15.74 -4.43
CA VAL A 176 24.92 -15.59 -5.65
C VAL A 176 25.66 -14.25 -5.71
N GLY A 177 25.59 -13.41 -4.69
CA GLY A 177 26.25 -12.11 -4.63
C GLY A 177 25.63 -11.01 -5.50
N ALA A 178 24.44 -11.25 -6.04
CA ALA A 178 23.71 -10.23 -6.81
C ALA A 178 23.09 -9.15 -5.93
N LEU A 179 22.79 -9.45 -4.66
CA LEU A 179 22.38 -8.51 -3.62
C LEU A 179 23.44 -8.43 -2.54
N THR A 180 24.22 -7.36 -2.54
CA THR A 180 25.31 -7.11 -1.58
C THR A 180 24.88 -6.21 -0.42
N THR A 181 23.77 -5.47 -0.57
CA THR A 181 23.23 -4.61 0.47
C THR A 181 22.63 -5.41 1.62
N PRO A 182 22.84 -5.01 2.87
CA PRO A 182 22.12 -5.58 4.01
C PRO A 182 20.61 -5.50 3.82
N PRO A 183 19.81 -6.37 4.50
CA PRO A 183 18.36 -6.22 4.51
C PRO A 183 17.97 -4.81 4.93
N ASP A 184 17.13 -4.15 4.15
CA ASP A 184 16.64 -2.81 4.47
C ASP A 184 15.83 -2.90 5.78
N PRO A 185 16.18 -2.13 6.82
CA PRO A 185 15.40 -2.05 8.04
C PRO A 185 13.96 -1.53 7.79
N PHE A 186 13.74 -0.88 6.64
CA PHE A 186 12.42 -0.45 6.16
C PHE A 186 11.87 -1.36 5.05
N GLY A 187 12.35 -2.60 4.95
CA GLY A 187 11.93 -3.58 3.96
C GLY A 187 10.56 -4.18 4.25
N GLU A 188 10.11 -5.00 3.30
CA GLU A 188 8.74 -5.54 3.23
C GLU A 188 8.31 -6.29 4.49
N PHE A 189 9.24 -6.88 5.23
CA PHE A 189 8.97 -7.71 6.40
C PHE A 189 9.07 -6.97 7.75
N ARG A 190 9.33 -5.66 7.74
CA ARG A 190 9.53 -4.87 8.97
C ARG A 190 8.38 -4.96 9.97
N LEU A 191 7.15 -5.10 9.49
CA LEU A 191 5.95 -5.16 10.32
C LEU A 191 5.42 -6.57 10.54
N ALA A 192 6.14 -7.59 10.08
CA ALA A 192 5.69 -8.98 10.07
C ALA A 192 5.80 -9.69 11.42
N GLY A 193 6.61 -9.17 12.35
CA GLY A 193 6.84 -9.80 13.66
C GLY A 193 5.58 -9.92 14.50
N PRO A 194 5.51 -10.94 15.38
CA PRO A 194 4.39 -11.08 16.31
C PRO A 194 4.17 -9.82 17.15
N GLY A 195 2.96 -9.30 17.15
CA GLY A 195 2.59 -8.12 17.94
C GLY A 195 2.99 -6.77 17.34
N VAL A 196 3.96 -6.71 16.43
CA VAL A 196 4.52 -5.43 15.89
C VAL A 196 3.44 -4.51 15.37
N MET A 197 2.57 -5.02 14.47
CA MET A 197 1.46 -4.24 13.92
C MET A 197 0.45 -3.83 15.01
N SER A 198 -0.01 -4.79 15.80
CA SER A 198 -1.03 -4.50 16.83
C SER A 198 -0.54 -3.47 17.84
N ASP A 199 0.73 -3.55 18.22
CA ASP A 199 1.32 -2.60 19.17
C ASP A 199 1.51 -1.21 18.56
N ALA A 200 1.90 -1.13 17.27
CA ALA A 200 1.96 0.15 16.57
C ALA A 200 0.59 0.85 16.52
N TYR A 201 -0.46 0.10 16.18
CA TYR A 201 -1.83 0.65 16.18
C TYR A 201 -2.30 1.08 17.56
N ARG A 202 -2.08 0.25 18.60
CA ARG A 202 -2.45 0.61 19.98
C ARG A 202 -1.70 1.85 20.47
N LYS A 203 -0.40 1.94 20.20
CA LYS A 203 0.41 3.14 20.52
C LYS A 203 -0.10 4.41 19.82
N ALA A 204 -0.63 4.29 18.62
CA ALA A 204 -1.27 5.39 17.92
C ALA A 204 -2.68 5.71 18.45
N GLY A 205 -3.18 4.96 19.45
CA GLY A 205 -4.47 5.19 20.11
C GLY A 205 -5.66 4.57 19.40
N PHE A 206 -5.45 3.56 18.55
CA PHE A 206 -6.53 2.73 18.02
C PHE A 206 -6.97 1.70 19.04
N HIS A 207 -8.28 1.42 19.08
CA HIS A 207 -8.91 0.40 19.91
C HIS A 207 -9.40 -0.76 19.03
N ASP A 208 -9.73 -1.88 19.65
CA ASP A 208 -10.28 -3.08 18.97
C ASP A 208 -9.40 -3.55 17.78
N VAL A 209 -8.08 -3.51 17.99
CA VAL A 209 -7.11 -3.91 16.97
C VAL A 209 -7.15 -5.42 16.79
N ALA A 210 -7.51 -5.87 15.59
CA ALA A 210 -7.51 -7.28 15.21
C ALA A 210 -6.52 -7.54 14.06
N ILE A 211 -5.79 -8.65 14.15
CA ILE A 211 -4.87 -9.10 13.09
C ILE A 211 -5.47 -10.35 12.44
N HIS A 212 -5.66 -10.27 11.13
CA HIS A 212 -6.12 -11.38 10.32
C HIS A 212 -5.01 -11.84 9.40
N GLN A 213 -4.81 -13.14 9.27
CA GLN A 213 -3.91 -13.71 8.27
C GLN A 213 -4.73 -14.13 7.05
N PHE A 214 -4.24 -13.76 5.89
CA PHE A 214 -4.88 -14.06 4.62
C PHE A 214 -3.86 -14.63 3.63
N ALA A 215 -4.16 -15.80 3.05
CA ALA A 215 -3.31 -16.38 2.02
C ALA A 215 -3.68 -15.81 0.66
N THR A 216 -2.70 -15.24 -0.04
CA THR A 216 -2.83 -14.84 -1.44
C THR A 216 -2.16 -15.89 -2.32
N ARG A 217 -2.71 -16.12 -3.51
CA ARG A 217 -2.13 -17.01 -4.51
C ARG A 217 -1.74 -16.21 -5.73
N ARG A 218 -0.51 -16.34 -6.15
CA ARG A 218 -0.05 -15.80 -7.42
C ARG A 218 0.14 -16.94 -8.41
N CYS A 219 -0.50 -16.83 -9.56
CA CYS A 219 -0.36 -17.75 -10.66
C CYS A 219 0.40 -17.07 -11.79
N PHE A 220 1.34 -17.76 -12.39
CA PHE A 220 2.06 -17.33 -13.58
C PHE A 220 1.69 -18.24 -14.73
N PRO A 221 1.44 -17.69 -15.93
CA PRO A 221 1.11 -18.50 -17.11
C PRO A 221 2.25 -19.44 -17.53
N SER A 222 3.51 -19.03 -17.28
CA SER A 222 4.70 -19.79 -17.62
C SER A 222 5.86 -19.51 -16.67
N LEU A 223 6.84 -20.43 -16.66
CA LEU A 223 8.08 -20.24 -15.89
C LEU A 223 8.90 -19.01 -16.34
N PRO A 224 9.06 -18.71 -17.64
CA PRO A 224 9.71 -17.47 -18.07
C PRO A 224 9.07 -16.21 -17.52
N GLU A 225 7.74 -16.12 -17.53
CA GLU A 225 7.00 -14.98 -16.96
C GLU A 225 7.16 -14.87 -15.44
N ALA A 226 7.19 -16.02 -14.76
CA ALA A 226 7.48 -16.04 -13.32
C ALA A 226 8.90 -15.52 -13.03
N ILE A 227 9.90 -15.96 -13.79
CA ILE A 227 11.29 -15.51 -13.64
C ILE A 227 11.40 -14.02 -13.94
N GLN A 228 10.82 -13.54 -15.04
CA GLN A 228 10.81 -12.13 -15.40
C GLN A 228 10.20 -11.29 -14.30
N TYR A 229 9.03 -11.68 -13.79
CA TYR A 229 8.38 -10.95 -12.71
C TYR A 229 9.23 -10.91 -11.44
N LEU A 230 9.80 -12.06 -11.03
CA LEU A 230 10.61 -12.15 -9.83
C LEU A 230 11.92 -11.37 -9.94
N SER A 231 12.53 -11.28 -11.13
CA SER A 231 13.72 -10.46 -11.35
C SER A 231 13.43 -8.96 -11.26
N LEU A 232 12.22 -8.52 -11.54
CA LEU A 232 11.83 -7.11 -11.49
C LEU A 232 11.55 -6.58 -10.07
N ILE A 233 11.16 -7.47 -9.16
CA ILE A 233 10.86 -7.10 -7.75
C ILE A 233 12.15 -6.92 -6.94
N HIS A 234 13.29 -7.39 -7.46
CA HIS A 234 14.51 -7.58 -6.68
C HIS A 234 15.75 -6.86 -7.24
N ILE A 235 15.60 -6.03 -8.27
CA ILE A 235 16.71 -5.23 -8.83
C ILE A 235 16.66 -3.80 -8.29
#